data_0eb8af05a42829728572365faf56749f
#
_entry.id   0eb8af05a42829728572365faf56749f
#
_cell.length_a   1.000
_cell.length_b   1.000
_cell.length_c   1.000
_cell.angle_alpha   90.00
_cell.angle_beta   90.00
_cell.angle_gamma   90.00
#
_symmetry.space_group_name_H-M   'P 1'
#
loop_
_entity.id
_entity.type
_entity.pdbx_description
1 polymer ?
#
loop_
_entity_poly.entity_id
_entity_poly.type
_entity_poly.pdbx_seq_one_letter_code
_entity_poly.pdbx_strand_id
1 'polypeptide(L)'
;ASSGETYLYENKYSLPLGYMVDDEVVENWDYKTGGGIQNQNELAELLGAENQMLTEIPSESAPGVSTIQVQEDGYIFASYYSIQTDNLTEEISDGRTKSFTKTSHGYILELGYAKAGDTIRITNTENENVTITAWRLDTEALDTAYRTLLQQTMELTSVSDRKITGTINVTKPGNLVFSIAREDGWTAFIDGQIAEPETFAEAFLSFPLTEGCHTIELVYTTPGLKTGIIISLAGLLLAGISIFFNSQGGKKCYRQESKEK
;
A
#
# COMPACT_ATOMS: atom_id res chain seq x y z
N ALA A 1 -28.73 -22.31 12.87
CA ALA A 1 -27.79 -21.23 13.08
C ALA A 1 -26.39 -21.84 13.10
N SER A 2 -25.62 -21.71 12.03
CA SER A 2 -24.20 -22.06 12.04
C SER A 2 -23.48 -21.05 12.93
N SER A 3 -22.89 -21.50 14.03
CA SER A 3 -21.90 -20.71 14.76
C SER A 3 -20.71 -20.53 13.84
N GLY A 4 -20.58 -19.40 13.18
CA GLY A 4 -19.38 -19.07 12.41
C GLY A 4 -18.21 -18.97 13.38
N GLU A 5 -17.22 -19.85 13.21
CA GLU A 5 -15.96 -19.73 13.93
C GLU A 5 -15.22 -18.52 13.37
N THR A 6 -14.77 -17.64 14.26
CA THR A 6 -13.94 -16.48 13.89
C THR A 6 -12.49 -16.82 14.24
N TYR A 7 -11.61 -16.76 13.25
CA TYR A 7 -10.18 -16.98 13.43
C TYR A 7 -9.44 -15.66 13.43
N LEU A 8 -8.53 -15.48 14.37
CA LEU A 8 -7.59 -14.37 14.41
C LEU A 8 -6.22 -14.86 13.92
N TYR A 9 -5.67 -14.18 12.92
CA TYR A 9 -4.35 -14.49 12.38
C TYR A 9 -3.39 -13.36 12.69
N GLU A 10 -2.17 -13.69 13.11
CA GLU A 10 -1.08 -12.75 13.27
C GLU A 10 -0.19 -12.78 12.03
N ASN A 11 0.09 -11.61 11.45
CA ASN A 11 1.07 -11.49 10.37
C ASN A 11 2.47 -11.44 10.97
N LYS A 12 3.27 -12.47 10.76
CA LYS A 12 4.64 -12.59 11.27
C LYS A 12 5.62 -11.66 10.58
N TYR A 13 5.31 -11.19 9.39
CA TYR A 13 6.14 -10.33 8.55
C TYR A 13 5.63 -8.89 8.52
N SER A 14 5.11 -8.40 9.64
CA SER A 14 4.66 -7.02 9.76
C SER A 14 5.84 -6.11 10.07
N LEU A 15 6.21 -5.22 9.15
CA LEU A 15 7.20 -4.17 9.39
C LEU A 15 6.61 -3.08 10.30
N PRO A 16 7.43 -2.46 11.17
CA PRO A 16 7.03 -1.26 11.89
C PRO A 16 6.82 -0.09 10.92
N LEU A 17 6.22 0.99 11.42
CA LEU A 17 5.83 2.14 10.59
C LEU A 17 7.04 2.81 9.91
N GLY A 18 8.19 2.88 10.60
CA GLY A 18 9.44 3.44 10.08
C GLY A 18 10.60 2.46 10.26
N TYR A 19 11.38 2.27 9.21
CA TYR A 19 12.55 1.39 9.17
C TYR A 19 13.60 1.92 8.21
N MET A 20 14.88 1.60 8.49
CA MET A 20 15.97 2.01 7.61
C MET A 20 16.09 1.09 6.40
N VAL A 21 16.39 1.70 5.27
CA VAL A 21 16.76 1.03 4.01
C VAL A 21 18.10 1.60 3.58
N ASP A 22 19.04 0.72 3.25
CA ASP A 22 20.37 1.10 2.82
C ASP A 22 20.34 1.88 1.49
N ASP A 23 21.25 2.82 1.30
CA ASP A 23 21.37 3.60 0.06
C ASP A 23 21.56 2.70 -1.16
N GLU A 24 22.31 1.59 -1.01
CA GLU A 24 22.50 0.59 -2.07
C GLU A 24 21.18 0.02 -2.59
N VAL A 25 20.20 -0.24 -1.71
CA VAL A 25 18.87 -0.72 -2.09
C VAL A 25 18.11 0.36 -2.84
N VAL A 26 18.17 1.60 -2.33
CA VAL A 26 17.45 2.76 -2.93
C VAL A 26 17.97 3.07 -4.34
N GLU A 27 19.28 2.98 -4.55
CA GLU A 27 19.95 3.32 -5.81
C GLU A 27 19.84 2.22 -6.85
N ASN A 28 19.83 0.95 -6.46
CA ASN A 28 19.96 -0.19 -7.38
C ASN A 28 18.65 -0.94 -7.63
N TRP A 29 17.60 -0.76 -6.83
CA TRP A 29 16.33 -1.43 -7.05
C TRP A 29 15.56 -0.83 -8.22
N ASP A 30 15.50 -1.55 -9.35
CA ASP A 30 14.70 -1.14 -10.52
C ASP A 30 13.24 -1.62 -10.43
N TYR A 31 12.45 -0.97 -9.58
CA TYR A 31 11.02 -1.27 -9.43
C TYR A 31 10.15 -0.82 -10.61
N LYS A 32 10.72 -0.15 -11.65
CA LYS A 32 9.97 0.43 -12.77
C LYS A 32 9.86 -0.49 -13.98
N THR A 33 10.90 -1.25 -14.27
CA THR A 33 10.98 -2.05 -15.52
C THR A 33 10.56 -3.49 -15.33
N GLY A 34 10.65 -4.03 -14.12
CA GLY A 34 10.25 -5.39 -13.79
C GLY A 34 8.74 -5.56 -13.61
N GLY A 35 8.26 -6.80 -13.74
CA GLY A 35 6.93 -7.19 -13.25
C GLY A 35 6.95 -7.37 -11.72
N GLY A 36 5.77 -7.44 -11.10
CA GLY A 36 5.65 -7.53 -9.63
C GLY A 36 6.46 -8.68 -8.99
N ILE A 37 6.62 -9.80 -9.68
CA ILE A 37 7.45 -10.94 -9.23
C ILE A 37 8.94 -10.62 -9.30
N GLN A 38 9.38 -10.07 -10.44
CA GLN A 38 10.79 -9.71 -10.64
C GLN A 38 11.24 -8.64 -9.66
N ASN A 39 10.41 -7.61 -9.46
CA ASN A 39 10.72 -6.53 -8.52
C ASN A 39 10.84 -7.02 -7.07
N GLN A 40 10.02 -7.99 -6.67
CA GLN A 40 10.11 -8.58 -5.33
C GLN A 40 11.36 -9.46 -5.17
N ASN A 41 11.74 -10.23 -6.20
CA ASN A 41 12.96 -11.02 -6.18
C ASN A 41 14.20 -10.14 -6.09
N GLU A 42 14.28 -9.08 -6.89
CA GLU A 42 15.38 -8.12 -6.89
C GLU A 42 15.50 -7.39 -5.55
N LEU A 43 14.37 -6.96 -4.99
CA LEU A 43 14.37 -6.36 -3.65
C LEU A 43 14.87 -7.33 -2.59
N ALA A 44 14.43 -8.59 -2.62
CA ALA A 44 14.88 -9.60 -1.67
C ALA A 44 16.39 -9.88 -1.79
N GLU A 45 16.92 -9.94 -3.00
CA GLU A 45 18.36 -10.09 -3.27
C GLU A 45 19.16 -8.90 -2.71
N LEU A 46 18.73 -7.67 -2.99
CA LEU A 46 19.34 -6.45 -2.45
C LEU A 46 19.28 -6.37 -0.91
N LEU A 47 18.29 -7.02 -0.31
CA LEU A 47 18.16 -7.16 1.15
C LEU A 47 18.90 -8.39 1.70
N GLY A 48 19.69 -9.09 0.88
CA GLY A 48 20.59 -10.15 1.29
C GLY A 48 20.05 -11.57 1.18
N ALA A 49 18.94 -11.79 0.50
CA ALA A 49 18.47 -13.14 0.20
C ALA A 49 19.40 -13.82 -0.83
N GLU A 50 19.84 -15.03 -0.54
CA GLU A 50 20.71 -15.82 -1.45
C GLU A 50 19.91 -16.46 -2.59
N ASN A 51 18.64 -16.75 -2.36
CA ASN A 51 17.73 -17.38 -3.32
C ASN A 51 16.66 -16.40 -3.78
N GLN A 52 16.05 -16.67 -4.93
CA GLN A 52 14.85 -15.97 -5.36
C GLN A 52 13.71 -16.18 -4.35
N MET A 53 13.09 -15.10 -3.92
CA MET A 53 11.95 -15.16 -3.00
C MET A 53 10.73 -15.84 -3.66
N LEU A 54 10.53 -15.63 -4.96
CA LEU A 54 9.47 -16.22 -5.77
C LEU A 54 10.09 -17.01 -6.92
N THR A 55 10.09 -18.35 -6.80
CA THR A 55 10.65 -19.27 -7.80
C THR A 55 9.55 -19.82 -8.69
N GLU A 56 9.72 -19.71 -10.00
CA GLU A 56 8.75 -20.25 -10.96
C GLU A 56 8.64 -21.77 -10.85
N ILE A 57 7.40 -22.28 -10.90
CA ILE A 57 7.09 -23.70 -10.85
C ILE A 57 6.31 -24.12 -12.10
N PRO A 58 6.37 -25.42 -12.50
CA PRO A 58 5.73 -25.90 -13.73
C PRO A 58 4.23 -25.66 -13.74
N SER A 59 3.74 -25.08 -14.82
CA SER A 59 2.32 -24.91 -15.11
C SER A 59 2.00 -25.19 -16.57
N GLU A 60 0.82 -25.74 -16.82
CA GLU A 60 0.32 -26.02 -18.16
C GLU A 60 -1.03 -25.36 -18.34
N SER A 61 -1.28 -24.76 -19.52
CA SER A 61 -2.55 -24.10 -19.83
C SER A 61 -3.20 -24.72 -21.05
N ALA A 62 -4.50 -24.95 -20.95
CA ALA A 62 -5.37 -25.42 -22.03
C ALA A 62 -6.67 -24.59 -21.99
N PRO A 63 -7.51 -24.61 -23.06
CA PRO A 63 -8.78 -23.89 -23.05
C PRO A 63 -9.63 -24.19 -21.79
N GLY A 64 -9.97 -23.14 -21.06
CA GLY A 64 -10.78 -23.23 -19.85
C GLY A 64 -10.08 -23.74 -18.58
N VAL A 65 -8.84 -24.25 -18.68
CA VAL A 65 -8.16 -24.81 -17.51
C VAL A 65 -6.65 -24.59 -17.56
N SER A 66 -6.08 -24.22 -16.43
CA SER A 66 -4.63 -24.25 -16.20
C SER A 66 -4.33 -25.15 -15.01
N THR A 67 -3.22 -25.89 -15.10
CA THR A 67 -2.80 -26.88 -14.10
C THR A 67 -1.39 -26.55 -13.62
N ILE A 68 -1.20 -26.51 -12.31
CA ILE A 68 0.09 -26.26 -11.65
C ILE A 68 0.48 -27.52 -10.90
N GLN A 69 1.71 -27.99 -11.07
CA GLN A 69 2.28 -29.13 -10.37
C GLN A 69 3.17 -28.64 -9.23
N VAL A 70 2.77 -28.91 -8.00
CA VAL A 70 3.52 -28.52 -6.80
C VAL A 70 4.60 -29.55 -6.52
N GLN A 71 5.85 -29.13 -6.62
CA GLN A 71 7.00 -30.02 -6.42
C GLN A 71 7.54 -30.02 -5.00
N GLU A 72 7.36 -28.90 -4.29
CA GLU A 72 7.80 -28.70 -2.91
C GLU A 72 6.72 -27.97 -2.11
N ASP A 73 6.66 -28.23 -0.83
CA ASP A 73 5.74 -27.55 0.10
C ASP A 73 5.94 -26.03 0.06
N GLY A 74 4.85 -25.25 0.09
CA GLY A 74 4.97 -23.79 0.18
C GLY A 74 3.70 -23.03 -0.20
N TYR A 75 3.77 -21.71 -0.08
CA TYR A 75 2.73 -20.81 -0.57
C TYR A 75 2.90 -20.60 -2.07
N ILE A 76 1.80 -20.79 -2.79
CA ILE A 76 1.76 -20.74 -4.25
C ILE A 76 1.03 -19.48 -4.69
N PHE A 77 1.62 -18.81 -5.67
CA PHE A 77 1.08 -17.64 -6.35
C PHE A 77 1.03 -17.90 -7.85
N ALA A 78 0.09 -17.26 -8.54
CA ALA A 78 0.04 -17.32 -10.00
C ALA A 78 -0.30 -15.96 -10.59
N SER A 79 0.39 -15.58 -11.66
CA SER A 79 -0.06 -14.44 -12.45
C SER A 79 -1.11 -14.89 -13.45
N TYR A 80 -2.10 -14.05 -13.62
CA TYR A 80 -3.19 -14.28 -14.53
C TYR A 80 -3.51 -12.98 -15.27
N TYR A 81 -3.68 -13.08 -16.57
CA TYR A 81 -4.11 -11.95 -17.39
C TYR A 81 -5.11 -12.39 -18.43
N SER A 82 -6.32 -11.84 -18.39
CA SER A 82 -7.32 -11.89 -19.45
C SER A 82 -8.23 -10.68 -19.34
N ILE A 83 -8.58 -10.07 -20.46
CA ILE A 83 -9.56 -8.98 -20.52
C ILE A 83 -11.00 -9.48 -20.64
N GLN A 84 -11.21 -10.77 -20.82
CA GLN A 84 -12.52 -11.38 -21.08
C GLN A 84 -13.01 -12.20 -19.89
N THR A 85 -12.11 -12.84 -19.15
CA THR A 85 -12.47 -13.70 -18.03
C THR A 85 -12.47 -12.93 -16.72
N ASP A 86 -13.62 -12.89 -16.08
CA ASP A 86 -13.83 -12.10 -14.84
C ASP A 86 -13.92 -12.96 -13.58
N ASN A 87 -14.06 -14.27 -13.75
CA ASN A 87 -14.20 -15.24 -12.66
C ASN A 87 -13.33 -16.47 -12.87
N LEU A 88 -12.63 -16.87 -11.82
CA LEU A 88 -11.80 -18.08 -11.79
C LEU A 88 -12.21 -18.94 -10.61
N THR A 89 -12.10 -20.24 -10.78
CA THR A 89 -12.20 -21.21 -9.69
C THR A 89 -10.92 -22.01 -9.59
N GLU A 90 -10.34 -22.00 -8.41
CA GLU A 90 -9.21 -22.82 -8.00
C GLU A 90 -9.73 -24.09 -7.31
N GLU A 91 -9.11 -25.22 -7.61
CA GLU A 91 -9.32 -26.50 -6.94
C GLU A 91 -7.97 -27.17 -6.69
N ILE A 92 -7.68 -27.49 -5.44
CA ILE A 92 -6.46 -28.21 -5.05
C ILE A 92 -6.81 -29.69 -4.90
N SER A 93 -5.87 -30.57 -5.21
CA SER A 93 -6.05 -32.02 -5.16
C SER A 93 -6.48 -32.59 -3.79
N ASP A 94 -6.28 -31.82 -2.71
CA ASP A 94 -6.75 -32.16 -1.37
C ASP A 94 -8.24 -31.79 -1.10
N GLY A 95 -8.93 -31.25 -2.10
CA GLY A 95 -10.37 -30.92 -2.06
C GLY A 95 -10.67 -29.47 -1.64
N ARG A 96 -9.67 -28.64 -1.36
CA ARG A 96 -9.89 -27.20 -1.13
C ARG A 96 -10.25 -26.50 -2.42
N THR A 97 -11.17 -25.55 -2.34
CA THR A 97 -11.59 -24.72 -3.47
C THR A 97 -11.63 -23.24 -3.08
N LYS A 98 -11.30 -22.35 -4.03
CA LYS A 98 -11.37 -20.89 -3.87
C LYS A 98 -11.88 -20.25 -5.16
N SER A 99 -12.64 -19.19 -5.04
CA SER A 99 -13.13 -18.42 -6.19
C SER A 99 -12.52 -17.02 -6.18
N PHE A 100 -12.09 -16.58 -7.35
CA PHE A 100 -11.59 -15.24 -7.60
C PHE A 100 -12.56 -14.51 -8.52
N THR A 101 -12.84 -13.26 -8.26
CA THR A 101 -13.75 -12.41 -9.05
C THR A 101 -13.05 -11.14 -9.49
N LYS A 102 -13.53 -10.51 -10.56
CA LYS A 102 -12.97 -9.28 -11.14
C LYS A 102 -11.52 -9.45 -11.59
N THR A 103 -11.20 -10.58 -12.16
CA THR A 103 -9.85 -10.94 -12.57
C THR A 103 -9.44 -10.40 -13.94
N SER A 104 -10.35 -9.70 -14.65
CA SER A 104 -10.16 -9.23 -16.04
C SER A 104 -9.08 -8.16 -16.25
N HIS A 105 -8.43 -7.66 -15.19
CA HIS A 105 -7.39 -6.62 -15.29
C HIS A 105 -5.98 -7.10 -14.97
N GLY A 106 -5.79 -8.41 -14.85
CA GLY A 106 -4.51 -8.99 -14.46
C GLY A 106 -4.26 -8.93 -12.95
N TYR A 107 -4.01 -10.08 -12.36
CA TYR A 107 -3.77 -10.25 -10.93
C TYR A 107 -2.64 -11.21 -10.66
N ILE A 108 -2.01 -11.04 -9.50
CA ILE A 108 -1.30 -12.11 -8.85
C ILE A 108 -2.29 -12.79 -7.90
N LEU A 109 -2.66 -14.03 -8.21
CA LEU A 109 -3.56 -14.83 -7.41
C LEU A 109 -2.76 -15.47 -6.28
N GLU A 110 -3.24 -15.33 -5.05
CA GLU A 110 -2.75 -16.08 -3.91
C GLU A 110 -3.52 -17.42 -3.86
N LEU A 111 -2.85 -18.52 -4.19
CA LEU A 111 -3.44 -19.87 -4.22
C LEU A 111 -3.33 -20.57 -2.86
N GLY A 112 -2.63 -19.97 -1.91
CA GLY A 112 -2.45 -20.50 -0.56
C GLY A 112 -1.33 -21.53 -0.45
N TYR A 113 -1.32 -22.27 0.67
CA TYR A 113 -0.31 -23.29 0.94
C TYR A 113 -0.69 -24.62 0.32
N ALA A 114 0.24 -25.21 -0.45
CA ALA A 114 0.11 -26.52 -1.05
C ALA A 114 1.32 -27.40 -0.70
N LYS A 115 1.15 -28.72 -0.78
CA LYS A 115 2.17 -29.72 -0.47
C LYS A 115 2.80 -30.27 -1.73
N ALA A 116 4.00 -30.78 -1.61
CA ALA A 116 4.66 -31.54 -2.66
C ALA A 116 3.76 -32.69 -3.15
N GLY A 117 3.56 -32.78 -4.46
CA GLY A 117 2.65 -33.74 -5.08
C GLY A 117 1.23 -33.23 -5.30
N ASP A 118 0.84 -32.08 -4.71
CA ASP A 118 -0.46 -31.48 -5.00
C ASP A 118 -0.52 -30.98 -6.45
N THR A 119 -1.73 -31.03 -6.98
CA THR A 119 -2.07 -30.41 -8.28
C THR A 119 -3.10 -29.33 -8.02
N ILE A 120 -2.83 -28.11 -8.51
CA ILE A 120 -3.76 -26.98 -8.45
C ILE A 120 -4.34 -26.78 -9.85
N ARG A 121 -5.67 -26.80 -9.96
CA ARG A 121 -6.40 -26.52 -11.20
C ARG A 121 -7.08 -25.15 -11.08
N ILE A 122 -6.89 -24.31 -12.08
CA ILE A 122 -7.57 -23.03 -12.21
C ILE A 122 -8.44 -23.10 -13.45
N THR A 123 -9.74 -22.92 -13.28
CA THR A 123 -10.72 -23.00 -14.35
C THR A 123 -11.42 -21.65 -14.57
N ASN A 124 -11.78 -21.36 -15.80
CA ASN A 124 -12.62 -20.23 -16.18
C ASN A 124 -13.90 -20.69 -16.85
N THR A 125 -14.98 -19.92 -16.70
CA THR A 125 -16.30 -20.23 -17.23
C THR A 125 -16.40 -19.96 -18.73
N GLU A 126 -15.57 -19.10 -19.26
CA GLU A 126 -15.54 -18.64 -20.65
C GLU A 126 -14.83 -19.61 -21.59
N ASN A 127 -14.21 -20.67 -21.03
CA ASN A 127 -13.43 -21.67 -21.76
C ASN A 127 -12.30 -21.08 -22.62
N GLU A 128 -11.74 -19.97 -22.15
CA GLU A 128 -10.61 -19.32 -22.82
C GLU A 128 -9.28 -19.99 -22.50
N ASN A 129 -8.37 -19.94 -23.44
CA ASN A 129 -6.99 -20.33 -23.21
C ASN A 129 -6.22 -19.17 -22.57
N VAL A 130 -6.07 -19.23 -21.25
CA VAL A 130 -5.35 -18.21 -20.48
C VAL A 130 -4.06 -18.78 -19.96
N THR A 131 -2.95 -18.13 -20.31
CA THR A 131 -1.64 -18.51 -19.79
C THR A 131 -1.49 -18.09 -18.34
N ILE A 132 -1.16 -19.03 -17.48
CA ILE A 132 -0.81 -18.81 -16.08
C ILE A 132 0.66 -19.14 -15.91
N THR A 133 1.38 -18.24 -15.22
CA THR A 133 2.70 -18.54 -14.68
C THR A 133 2.59 -18.61 -13.17
N ALA A 134 3.11 -19.68 -12.58
CA ALA A 134 3.00 -19.94 -11.15
C ALA A 134 4.36 -19.84 -10.45
N TRP A 135 4.34 -19.42 -9.20
CA TRP A 135 5.54 -19.29 -8.36
C TRP A 135 5.28 -19.85 -6.96
N ARG A 136 6.33 -20.44 -6.39
CA ARG A 136 6.40 -20.81 -4.99
C ARG A 136 7.18 -19.76 -4.21
N LEU A 137 6.65 -19.37 -3.06
CA LEU A 137 7.35 -18.48 -2.12
C LEU A 137 8.40 -19.26 -1.34
N ASP A 138 9.64 -18.80 -1.41
CA ASP A 138 10.72 -19.17 -0.50
C ASP A 138 10.60 -18.34 0.78
N THR A 139 10.18 -18.99 1.86
CA THR A 139 9.99 -18.32 3.14
C THR A 139 11.30 -17.98 3.85
N GLU A 140 12.42 -18.62 3.50
CA GLU A 140 13.73 -18.30 4.04
C GLU A 140 14.27 -17.02 3.40
N ALA A 141 14.11 -16.86 2.08
CA ALA A 141 14.43 -15.62 1.37
C ALA A 141 13.59 -14.44 1.91
N LEU A 142 12.29 -14.64 2.12
CA LEU A 142 11.41 -13.66 2.72
C LEU A 142 11.86 -13.28 4.15
N ASP A 143 12.19 -14.28 4.99
CA ASP A 143 12.63 -14.06 6.38
C ASP A 143 13.95 -13.27 6.42
N THR A 144 14.88 -13.56 5.52
CA THR A 144 16.15 -12.84 5.39
C THR A 144 15.92 -11.37 5.05
N ALA A 145 15.15 -11.09 4.01
CA ALA A 145 14.81 -9.73 3.61
C ALA A 145 14.08 -8.96 4.73
N TYR A 146 13.12 -9.61 5.37
CA TYR A 146 12.38 -9.05 6.50
C TYR A 146 13.28 -8.70 7.68
N ARG A 147 14.19 -9.61 8.08
CA ARG A 147 15.14 -9.38 9.18
C ARG A 147 16.12 -8.26 8.89
N THR A 148 16.53 -8.10 7.64
CA THR A 148 17.39 -7.00 7.22
C THR A 148 16.70 -5.66 7.49
N LEU A 149 15.43 -5.52 7.10
CA LEU A 149 14.64 -4.31 7.35
C LEU A 149 14.32 -4.08 8.84
N LEU A 150 14.35 -5.12 9.68
CA LEU A 150 14.14 -4.99 11.11
C LEU A 150 15.39 -4.57 11.90
N GLN A 151 16.58 -4.53 11.29
CA GLN A 151 17.82 -4.22 12.02
C GLN A 151 17.82 -2.82 12.62
N GLN A 152 17.21 -1.86 11.93
CA GLN A 152 17.14 -0.47 12.38
C GLN A 152 15.71 0.05 12.15
N THR A 153 14.95 0.12 13.23
CA THR A 153 13.55 0.52 13.18
C THR A 153 13.26 1.67 14.13
N MET A 154 12.27 2.47 13.78
CA MET A 154 11.79 3.57 14.59
C MET A 154 10.94 3.06 15.75
N GLU A 155 11.27 3.47 16.97
CA GLU A 155 10.43 3.29 18.14
C GLU A 155 9.40 4.40 18.23
N LEU A 156 8.12 4.04 18.11
CA LEU A 156 7.01 4.99 18.17
C LEU A 156 6.78 5.44 19.61
N THR A 157 6.77 6.76 19.85
CA THR A 157 6.43 7.34 21.15
C THR A 157 4.98 7.82 21.21
N SER A 158 4.43 8.25 20.09
CA SER A 158 3.01 8.62 19.98
C SER A 158 2.52 8.54 18.55
N VAL A 159 1.28 8.10 18.38
CA VAL A 159 0.56 8.07 17.10
C VAL A 159 -0.84 8.65 17.31
N SER A 160 -1.19 9.61 16.47
CA SER A 160 -2.54 10.18 16.38
C SER A 160 -2.90 10.41 14.91
N ASP A 161 -4.15 10.80 14.64
CA ASP A 161 -4.67 11.01 13.28
C ASP A 161 -3.84 11.99 12.42
N ARG A 162 -3.08 12.88 13.05
CA ARG A 162 -2.34 13.94 12.35
C ARG A 162 -0.88 14.08 12.79
N LYS A 163 -0.44 13.26 13.73
CA LYS A 163 0.91 13.40 14.27
C LYS A 163 1.46 12.03 14.66
N ILE A 164 2.67 11.77 14.20
CA ILE A 164 3.45 10.58 14.53
C ILE A 164 4.77 11.07 15.10
N THR A 165 5.17 10.53 16.24
CA THR A 165 6.46 10.83 16.86
C THR A 165 7.16 9.55 17.28
N GLY A 166 8.48 9.58 17.22
CA GLY A 166 9.29 8.47 17.67
C GLY A 166 10.78 8.81 17.66
N THR A 167 11.57 7.82 17.96
CA THR A 167 13.03 7.90 17.96
C THR A 167 13.63 6.73 17.20
N ILE A 168 14.80 6.93 16.62
CA ILE A 168 15.55 5.89 15.96
C ILE A 168 17.03 6.04 16.28
N ASN A 169 17.72 4.92 16.53
CA ASN A 169 19.17 4.89 16.64
C ASN A 169 19.75 4.29 15.36
N VAL A 170 20.30 5.15 14.52
CA VAL A 170 20.89 4.78 13.24
C VAL A 170 22.34 4.35 13.47
N THR A 171 22.66 3.09 13.18
CA THR A 171 24.02 2.53 13.27
C THR A 171 24.74 2.46 11.93
N LYS A 172 23.97 2.48 10.83
CA LYS A 172 24.47 2.58 9.46
C LYS A 172 23.59 3.62 8.74
N PRO A 173 24.19 4.65 8.13
CA PRO A 173 23.45 5.65 7.37
C PRO A 173 22.62 5.03 6.26
N GLY A 174 21.55 5.71 5.85
CA GLY A 174 20.64 5.26 4.80
C GLY A 174 19.36 6.07 4.83
N ASN A 175 18.28 5.51 4.30
CA ASN A 175 17.00 6.17 4.21
C ASN A 175 16.01 5.61 5.23
N LEU A 176 15.47 6.46 6.10
CA LEU A 176 14.33 6.11 6.95
C LEU A 176 13.06 6.12 6.08
N VAL A 177 12.55 4.95 5.79
CA VAL A 177 11.33 4.73 4.99
C VAL A 177 10.14 4.53 5.90
N PHE A 178 9.04 5.19 5.59
CA PHE A 178 7.76 5.00 6.26
C PHE A 178 6.78 4.22 5.39
N SER A 179 6.07 3.27 5.98
CA SER A 179 4.92 2.60 5.34
C SER A 179 3.72 3.56 5.19
N ILE A 180 3.98 4.77 4.72
CA ILE A 180 3.02 5.86 4.51
C ILE A 180 3.21 6.40 3.10
N ALA A 181 2.10 6.62 2.38
CA ALA A 181 2.15 7.25 1.07
C ALA A 181 2.74 8.66 1.13
N ARG A 182 3.59 8.98 0.14
CA ARG A 182 4.13 10.32 -0.05
C ARG A 182 3.02 11.26 -0.54
N GLU A 183 2.57 12.13 0.33
CA GLU A 183 1.55 13.15 0.05
C GLU A 183 2.03 14.54 0.48
N ASP A 184 1.56 15.58 -0.19
CA ASP A 184 1.96 16.98 0.08
C ASP A 184 1.52 17.51 1.46
N GLY A 185 0.66 16.78 2.16
CA GLY A 185 0.18 17.14 3.49
C GLY A 185 1.16 16.89 4.63
N TRP A 186 2.18 16.05 4.42
CA TRP A 186 3.16 15.71 5.43
C TRP A 186 4.25 16.77 5.57
N THR A 187 4.52 17.15 6.81
CA THR A 187 5.68 17.95 7.23
C THR A 187 6.46 17.13 8.23
N ALA A 188 7.74 16.94 7.99
CA ALA A 188 8.62 16.21 8.89
C ALA A 188 9.55 17.15 9.65
N PHE A 189 9.82 16.78 10.90
CA PHE A 189 10.87 17.38 11.71
C PHE A 189 11.80 16.25 12.17
N ILE A 190 13.08 16.41 11.87
CA ILE A 190 14.17 15.53 12.33
C ILE A 190 15.03 16.36 13.27
N ASP A 191 15.16 15.92 14.52
CA ASP A 191 15.87 16.63 15.58
C ASP A 191 15.39 18.09 15.76
N GLY A 192 14.08 18.29 15.57
CA GLY A 192 13.42 19.58 15.68
C GLY A 192 13.61 20.52 14.48
N GLN A 193 14.29 20.10 13.42
CA GLN A 193 14.46 20.86 12.18
C GLN A 193 13.58 20.30 11.08
N ILE A 194 13.03 21.18 10.23
CA ILE A 194 12.22 20.76 9.07
C ILE A 194 13.10 19.96 8.12
N ALA A 195 12.65 18.77 7.76
CA ALA A 195 13.29 17.91 6.79
C ALA A 195 12.46 17.85 5.50
N GLU A 196 13.14 17.97 4.37
CA GLU A 196 12.50 17.81 3.06
C GLU A 196 12.24 16.31 2.79
N PRO A 197 11.00 15.93 2.46
CA PRO A 197 10.67 14.54 2.21
C PRO A 197 11.19 14.09 0.85
N GLU A 198 11.79 12.93 0.83
CA GLU A 198 12.10 12.16 -0.37
C GLU A 198 11.05 11.09 -0.61
N THR A 199 11.22 10.32 -1.69
CA THR A 199 10.26 9.29 -2.06
C THR A 199 11.00 7.97 -2.30
N PHE A 200 10.66 6.96 -1.52
CA PHE A 200 11.11 5.59 -1.78
C PHE A 200 10.12 4.90 -2.73
N ALA A 201 10.64 4.32 -3.82
CA ALA A 201 9.87 3.63 -4.86
C ALA A 201 8.70 4.47 -5.44
N GLU A 202 8.86 5.79 -5.54
CA GLU A 202 7.82 6.75 -5.98
C GLU A 202 6.49 6.69 -5.20
N ALA A 203 6.45 5.98 -4.10
CA ALA A 203 5.23 5.73 -3.35
C ALA A 203 5.33 6.12 -1.87
N PHE A 204 6.43 5.81 -1.22
CA PHE A 204 6.56 5.92 0.22
C PHE A 204 7.35 7.14 0.65
N LEU A 205 6.98 7.69 1.78
CA LEU A 205 7.68 8.79 2.43
C LEU A 205 9.04 8.30 2.94
N SER A 206 10.12 9.03 2.63
CA SER A 206 11.46 8.70 3.10
C SER A 206 12.29 9.92 3.45
N PHE A 207 13.34 9.72 4.26
CA PHE A 207 14.28 10.75 4.71
C PHE A 207 15.67 10.16 4.85
N PRO A 208 16.71 10.76 4.25
CA PRO A 208 18.08 10.34 4.49
C PRO A 208 18.49 10.65 5.94
N LEU A 209 19.06 9.68 6.64
CA LEU A 209 19.58 9.83 7.99
C LEU A 209 21.05 9.43 8.08
N THR A 210 21.80 10.21 8.84
CA THR A 210 23.18 9.90 9.23
C THR A 210 23.20 8.98 10.45
N GLU A 211 24.38 8.46 10.80
CA GLU A 211 24.57 7.72 12.04
C GLU A 211 24.29 8.60 13.27
N GLY A 212 23.58 8.04 14.24
CA GLY A 212 23.24 8.69 15.51
C GLY A 212 21.81 8.41 15.99
N CYS A 213 21.49 9.03 17.13
CA CYS A 213 20.12 8.99 17.67
C CYS A 213 19.32 10.18 17.14
N HIS A 214 18.20 9.92 16.48
CA HIS A 214 17.33 10.94 15.92
C HIS A 214 15.94 10.92 16.55
N THR A 215 15.37 12.11 16.71
CA THR A 215 13.97 12.31 17.05
C THR A 215 13.19 12.67 15.79
N ILE A 216 12.10 11.95 15.55
CA ILE A 216 11.29 12.10 14.33
C ILE A 216 9.89 12.57 14.73
N GLU A 217 9.42 13.60 14.04
CA GLU A 217 8.04 14.07 14.16
C GLU A 217 7.46 14.27 12.75
N LEU A 218 6.37 13.58 12.45
CA LEU A 218 5.59 13.79 11.22
C LEU A 218 4.27 14.45 11.59
N VAL A 219 3.91 15.53 10.90
CA VAL A 219 2.66 16.27 11.09
C VAL A 219 1.91 16.34 9.77
N TYR A 220 0.67 15.87 9.75
CA TYR A 220 -0.19 15.93 8.57
C TYR A 220 -1.13 17.13 8.61
N THR A 221 -1.15 17.89 7.54
CA THR A 221 -2.10 18.98 7.31
C THR A 221 -2.75 18.78 5.96
N THR A 222 -4.07 18.60 5.94
CA THR A 222 -4.82 18.39 4.70
C THR A 222 -4.55 19.53 3.69
N PRO A 223 -4.03 19.22 2.50
CA PRO A 223 -3.77 20.24 1.47
C PRO A 223 -5.03 21.01 1.13
N GLY A 224 -4.88 22.33 0.96
CA GLY A 224 -6.00 23.21 0.63
C GLY A 224 -6.95 23.55 1.79
N LEU A 225 -6.86 22.92 2.95
CA LEU A 225 -7.78 23.17 4.08
C LEU A 225 -7.75 24.65 4.51
N LYS A 226 -6.57 25.23 4.71
CA LYS A 226 -6.44 26.63 5.11
C LYS A 226 -7.03 27.58 4.06
N THR A 227 -6.74 27.35 2.80
CA THR A 227 -7.27 28.13 1.67
C THR A 227 -8.79 27.98 1.57
N GLY A 228 -9.32 26.77 1.71
CA GLY A 228 -10.76 26.52 1.71
C GLY A 228 -11.49 27.24 2.86
N ILE A 229 -10.93 27.26 4.06
CA ILE A 229 -11.48 28.00 5.20
C ILE A 229 -11.53 29.52 4.89
N ILE A 230 -10.45 30.08 4.36
CA ILE A 230 -10.40 31.52 4.01
C ILE A 230 -11.45 31.87 2.97
N ILE A 231 -11.58 31.07 1.90
CA ILE A 231 -12.57 31.28 0.85
C ILE A 231 -13.99 31.16 1.42
N SER A 232 -14.25 30.18 2.27
CA SER A 232 -15.56 29.99 2.90
C SER A 232 -15.94 31.16 3.81
N LEU A 233 -15.00 31.66 4.62
CA LEU A 233 -15.22 32.81 5.47
C LEU A 233 -15.47 34.09 4.65
N ALA A 234 -14.71 34.31 3.57
CA ALA A 234 -14.93 35.43 2.66
C ALA A 234 -16.33 35.35 1.99
N GLY A 235 -16.73 34.15 1.55
CA GLY A 235 -18.07 33.93 1.01
C GLY A 235 -19.19 34.23 1.99
N LEU A 236 -19.06 33.80 3.24
CA LEU A 236 -20.00 34.09 4.31
C LEU A 236 -20.09 35.60 4.62
N LEU A 237 -18.97 36.31 4.64
CA LEU A 237 -18.91 37.75 4.83
C LEU A 237 -19.65 38.48 3.68
N LEU A 238 -19.40 38.14 2.42
CA LEU A 238 -20.07 38.71 1.26
C LEU A 238 -21.59 38.44 1.28
N ALA A 239 -21.99 37.24 1.65
CA ALA A 239 -23.39 36.90 1.82
C ALA A 239 -24.06 37.75 2.93
N GLY A 240 -23.41 37.89 4.08
CA GLY A 240 -23.87 38.73 5.18
C GLY A 240 -24.01 40.21 4.78
N ILE A 241 -23.03 40.74 4.07
CA ILE A 241 -23.06 42.12 3.51
C ILE A 241 -24.25 42.30 2.55
N SER A 242 -24.44 41.33 1.64
CA SER A 242 -25.53 41.35 0.67
C SER A 242 -26.92 41.36 1.35
N ILE A 243 -27.12 40.53 2.35
CA ILE A 243 -28.34 40.46 3.13
C ILE A 243 -28.57 41.77 3.89
N PHE A 244 -27.52 42.33 4.49
CA PHE A 244 -27.59 43.59 5.22
C PHE A 244 -28.04 44.74 4.32
N PHE A 245 -27.43 44.91 3.15
CA PHE A 245 -27.81 45.96 2.19
C PHE A 245 -29.22 45.77 1.62
N ASN A 246 -29.62 44.53 1.31
CA ASN A 246 -30.97 44.23 0.86
C ASN A 246 -32.03 44.53 1.93
N SER A 247 -31.73 44.21 3.19
CA SER A 247 -32.60 44.54 4.34
C SER A 247 -32.77 46.06 4.57
N GLN A 248 -31.76 46.87 4.25
CA GLN A 248 -31.81 48.32 4.35
C GLN A 248 -32.60 48.95 3.18
N GLY A 249 -32.51 48.36 1.95
CA GLY A 249 -33.30 48.77 0.78
C GLY A 249 -34.79 48.62 0.99
N GLY A 250 -35.24 47.50 1.56
CA GLY A 250 -36.65 47.25 1.86
C GLY A 250 -37.25 48.23 2.88
N LYS A 251 -36.48 48.72 3.86
CA LYS A 251 -36.95 49.71 4.83
C LYS A 251 -37.14 51.12 4.22
N LYS A 252 -36.42 51.47 3.15
CA LYS A 252 -36.61 52.78 2.47
C LYS A 252 -37.89 52.80 1.63
N CYS A 253 -38.28 51.71 0.96
CA CYS A 253 -39.49 51.61 0.19
C CYS A 253 -40.76 51.71 1.05
N TYR A 254 -40.79 51.03 2.21
CA TYR A 254 -41.92 51.10 3.15
C TYR A 254 -42.12 52.49 3.82
N ARG A 255 -41.06 53.30 3.89
CA ARG A 255 -41.12 54.63 4.54
C ARG A 255 -41.60 55.73 3.58
N GLN A 256 -41.59 55.50 2.25
CA GLN A 256 -42.16 56.42 1.29
C GLN A 256 -43.70 56.26 1.13
N GLU A 257 -44.23 55.03 1.18
CA GLU A 257 -45.66 54.79 1.11
C GLU A 257 -46.42 55.30 2.35
N SER A 258 -45.79 55.43 3.53
CA SER A 258 -46.41 55.94 4.75
C SER A 258 -46.42 57.47 4.86
N LYS A 259 -45.88 58.22 3.86
CA LYS A 259 -45.91 59.69 3.82
C LYS A 259 -46.93 60.29 2.83
N GLU A 260 -47.60 59.43 2.03
CA GLU A 260 -48.64 59.82 1.08
C GLU A 260 -50.06 59.43 1.51
N LYS A 261 -50.29 59.19 2.81
CA LYS A 261 -51.61 58.99 3.35
C LYS A 261 -51.94 60.09 4.38
#